data_97016c5fb17af1e8b46a73820f508ba8
#
_entry.id   97016c5fb17af1e8b46a73820f508ba8
#
_cell.length_a   1.000
_cell.length_b   1.000
_cell.length_c   1.000
_cell.angle_alpha   90.00
_cell.angle_beta   90.00
_cell.angle_gamma   90.00
#
_symmetry.space_group_name_H-M   'P 1'
#
loop_
_entity.id
_entity.type
_entity.pdbx_description
1 polymer ?
#
loop_
_entity_poly.entity_id
_entity_poly.type
_entity_poly.pdbx_seq_one_letter_code
_entity_poly.pdbx_strand_id
1 'polypeptide(L)'
;AVTGVQTCALPIFTIERLLQSTGRTIYIFITQSTGAIINIIMDPILIFGWFGAPKMGIAGAAYATVFGQTVGALLGLYFNVKKNREVKLSFKGFKPSWKTIKEIYEIGIPSIIMQSVGSVMVFGLNQILVKFTTTAVAAFGAYFKLQSFIFMPVFGMNNGIVPIIAYNYGAQNRKRLNETMRLAAIYGIVIMTVGMFIFWAIPHVLLGFFAASPELMRIGTVELRIISLVFPFAGYSIMRGGVFQALGKSVYSMYVSIVRQLIVLLPAAYFLSKLGNIDYVWLSFVFAEFFR
;
A
#
# COMPACT_ATOMS: atom_id res chain seq x y z
N ALA A 1 10.60 20.21 -0.09
CA ALA A 1 9.95 19.47 1.01
C ALA A 1 9.74 17.98 0.65
N VAL A 2 9.15 17.68 -0.51
CA VAL A 2 8.85 16.28 -0.92
C VAL A 2 10.12 15.42 -1.01
N THR A 3 11.19 15.91 -1.62
CA THR A 3 12.47 15.21 -1.75
C THR A 3 13.13 14.91 -0.40
N GLY A 4 13.05 15.83 0.57
CA GLY A 4 13.59 15.63 1.91
C GLY A 4 12.88 14.49 2.66
N VAL A 5 11.56 14.46 2.59
CA VAL A 5 10.74 13.38 3.21
C VAL A 5 11.08 12.01 2.61
N GLN A 6 11.20 11.92 1.29
CA GLN A 6 11.56 10.67 0.61
C GLN A 6 12.96 10.18 0.99
N THR A 7 13.94 11.08 1.06
CA THR A 7 15.32 10.72 1.43
C THR A 7 15.41 10.19 2.87
N CYS A 8 14.62 10.73 3.79
CA CYS A 8 14.56 10.23 5.18
C CYS A 8 13.79 8.91 5.31
N ALA A 9 12.84 8.62 4.41
CA ALA A 9 12.08 7.38 4.42
C ALA A 9 12.89 6.15 3.97
N LEU A 10 13.84 6.30 3.05
CA LEU A 10 14.63 5.18 2.52
C LEU A 10 15.41 4.41 3.59
N PRO A 11 16.15 5.04 4.52
CA PRO A 11 16.87 4.33 5.58
C PRO A 11 15.94 3.55 6.49
N ILE A 12 14.80 4.12 6.89
CA ILE A 12 13.86 3.43 7.81
C ILE A 12 13.31 2.15 7.16
N PHE A 13 12.88 2.21 5.90
CA PHE A 13 12.38 1.02 5.21
C PHE A 13 13.44 -0.06 5.07
N THR A 14 14.68 0.28 4.77
CA THR A 14 15.78 -0.70 4.68
C THR A 14 16.03 -1.38 6.02
N ILE A 15 16.11 -0.60 7.10
CA ILE A 15 16.32 -1.09 8.47
C ILE A 15 15.16 -1.99 8.91
N GLU A 16 13.92 -1.63 8.58
CA GLU A 16 12.74 -2.43 8.89
C GLU A 16 12.70 -3.75 8.12
N ARG A 17 13.10 -3.76 6.85
CA ARG A 17 13.19 -5.01 6.08
C ARG A 17 14.23 -5.98 6.66
N LEU A 18 15.31 -5.48 7.25
CA LEU A 18 16.28 -6.33 7.98
C LEU A 18 15.66 -6.94 9.25
N LEU A 19 14.86 -6.18 10.01
CA LEU A 19 14.11 -6.72 11.15
C LEU A 19 13.03 -7.71 10.72
N GLN A 20 12.36 -7.43 9.60
CA GLN A 20 11.33 -8.30 9.05
C GLN A 20 11.88 -9.65 8.59
N SER A 21 13.03 -9.66 7.89
CA SER A 21 13.66 -10.88 7.38
C SER A 21 14.08 -11.84 8.49
N THR A 22 14.34 -11.34 9.69
CA THR A 22 14.69 -12.13 10.89
C THR A 22 13.47 -12.43 11.80
N GLY A 23 12.23 -12.15 11.31
CA GLY A 23 10.99 -12.41 12.05
C GLY A 23 10.71 -11.45 13.22
N ARG A 24 11.51 -10.38 13.37
CA ARG A 24 11.42 -9.44 14.50
C ARG A 24 10.44 -8.29 14.24
N THR A 25 9.25 -8.61 13.76
CA THR A 25 8.23 -7.64 13.33
C THR A 25 7.71 -6.74 14.45
N ILE A 26 7.78 -7.18 15.71
CA ILE A 26 7.36 -6.36 16.85
C ILE A 26 8.18 -5.05 16.96
N TYR A 27 9.47 -5.10 16.62
CA TYR A 27 10.30 -3.90 16.65
C TYR A 27 9.95 -2.93 15.51
N ILE A 28 9.49 -3.46 14.37
CA ILE A 28 8.95 -2.62 13.28
C ILE A 28 7.70 -1.89 13.74
N PHE A 29 6.80 -2.59 14.43
CA PHE A 29 5.61 -1.97 15.02
C PHE A 29 5.98 -0.84 15.98
N ILE A 30 6.97 -1.07 16.86
CA ILE A 30 7.43 -0.06 17.82
C ILE A 30 8.04 1.15 17.10
N THR A 31 8.90 0.94 16.09
CA THR A 31 9.53 2.05 15.34
C THR A 31 8.51 2.89 14.60
N GLN A 32 7.59 2.25 13.88
CA GLN A 32 6.54 2.94 13.13
C GLN A 32 5.56 3.67 14.06
N SER A 33 5.11 3.02 15.13
CA SER A 33 4.21 3.65 16.10
C SER A 33 4.85 4.84 16.79
N THR A 34 6.13 4.73 17.20
CA THR A 34 6.85 5.85 17.82
C THR A 34 7.00 7.01 16.83
N GLY A 35 7.39 6.73 15.58
CA GLY A 35 7.50 7.75 14.54
C GLY A 35 6.17 8.46 14.28
N ALA A 36 5.07 7.71 14.21
CA ALA A 36 3.73 8.25 14.00
C ALA A 36 3.24 9.10 15.19
N ILE A 37 3.46 8.63 16.42
CA ILE A 37 3.08 9.38 17.64
C ILE A 37 3.85 10.70 17.70
N ILE A 38 5.15 10.69 17.44
CA ILE A 38 5.97 11.90 17.41
C ILE A 38 5.45 12.86 16.34
N ASN A 39 5.13 12.37 15.15
CA ASN A 39 4.59 13.18 14.06
C ASN A 39 3.26 13.83 14.49
N ILE A 40 2.31 13.07 15.07
CA ILE A 40 1.02 13.58 15.54
C ILE A 40 1.20 14.68 16.60
N ILE A 41 2.19 14.55 17.49
CA ILE A 41 2.48 15.55 18.54
C ILE A 41 3.15 16.79 17.93
N MET A 42 4.11 16.59 17.03
CA MET A 42 4.88 17.68 16.44
C MET A 42 4.10 18.48 15.38
N ASP A 43 3.14 17.87 14.70
CA ASP A 43 2.31 18.53 13.68
C ASP A 43 1.63 19.79 14.22
N PRO A 44 0.79 19.76 15.28
CA PRO A 44 0.15 20.97 15.80
C PRO A 44 1.16 21.98 16.36
N ILE A 45 2.27 21.52 16.93
CA ILE A 45 3.31 22.39 17.48
C ILE A 45 3.95 23.24 16.37
N LEU A 46 4.33 22.60 15.25
CA LEU A 46 5.04 23.28 14.17
C LEU A 46 4.10 23.94 13.15
N ILE A 47 2.90 23.43 12.95
CA ILE A 47 1.90 24.03 12.04
C ILE A 47 1.33 25.32 12.63
N PHE A 48 0.88 25.26 13.89
CA PHE A 48 0.17 26.36 14.52
C PHE A 48 1.06 27.23 15.43
N GLY A 49 2.27 26.77 15.74
CA GLY A 49 3.20 27.49 16.62
C GLY A 49 2.89 27.36 18.11
N TRP A 50 2.41 26.17 18.54
CA TRP A 50 2.12 25.92 19.96
C TRP A 50 3.41 25.88 20.79
N PHE A 51 3.29 26.15 22.09
CA PHE A 51 4.39 26.16 23.05
C PHE A 51 5.55 27.12 22.69
N GLY A 52 5.28 28.19 21.92
CA GLY A 52 6.29 29.17 21.54
C GLY A 52 7.14 28.77 20.33
N ALA A 53 6.80 27.69 19.64
CA ALA A 53 7.45 27.31 18.40
C ALA A 53 7.07 28.29 17.25
N PRO A 54 7.92 28.48 16.23
CA PRO A 54 7.57 29.30 15.10
C PRO A 54 6.41 28.68 14.31
N LYS A 55 5.41 29.48 13.96
CA LYS A 55 4.31 29.05 13.09
C LYS A 55 4.79 28.84 11.67
N MET A 56 4.96 27.57 11.25
CA MET A 56 5.55 27.21 9.97
C MET A 56 4.52 26.73 8.91
N GLY A 57 3.25 26.55 9.30
CA GLY A 57 2.21 26.08 8.39
C GLY A 57 2.56 24.76 7.72
N ILE A 58 2.42 24.68 6.39
CA ILE A 58 2.70 23.45 5.60
C ILE A 58 4.16 22.98 5.74
N ALA A 59 5.11 23.90 5.88
CA ALA A 59 6.51 23.55 6.12
C ALA A 59 6.68 22.84 7.47
N GLY A 60 5.93 23.26 8.50
CA GLY A 60 5.91 22.64 9.82
C GLY A 60 5.51 21.16 9.76
N ALA A 61 4.47 20.82 8.99
CA ALA A 61 4.05 19.43 8.77
C ALA A 61 5.17 18.59 8.12
N ALA A 62 5.90 19.15 7.16
CA ALA A 62 7.04 18.46 6.54
C ALA A 62 8.17 18.20 7.55
N TYR A 63 8.51 19.18 8.39
CA TYR A 63 9.52 19.01 9.43
C TYR A 63 9.10 18.00 10.50
N ALA A 64 7.84 18.01 10.94
CA ALA A 64 7.31 17.02 11.88
C ALA A 64 7.41 15.59 11.32
N THR A 65 7.07 15.40 10.04
CA THR A 65 7.18 14.11 9.37
C THR A 65 8.63 13.64 9.28
N VAL A 66 9.57 14.49 8.86
CA VAL A 66 11.00 14.17 8.80
C VAL A 66 11.55 13.82 10.18
N PHE A 67 11.17 14.58 11.21
CA PHE A 67 11.61 14.33 12.58
C PHE A 67 11.09 12.97 13.09
N GLY A 68 9.80 12.69 12.93
CA GLY A 68 9.20 11.40 13.31
C GLY A 68 9.87 10.21 12.60
N GLN A 69 10.11 10.32 11.30
CA GLN A 69 10.81 9.29 10.53
C GLN A 69 12.27 9.12 10.96
N THR A 70 12.96 10.20 11.27
CA THR A 70 14.35 10.14 11.75
C THR A 70 14.44 9.40 13.08
N VAL A 71 13.56 9.72 14.03
CA VAL A 71 13.51 9.00 15.31
C VAL A 71 13.17 7.53 15.11
N GLY A 72 12.19 7.21 14.25
CA GLY A 72 11.88 5.82 13.88
C GLY A 72 13.08 5.09 13.27
N ALA A 73 13.83 5.73 12.36
CA ALA A 73 15.04 5.16 11.77
C ALA A 73 16.14 4.88 12.82
N LEU A 74 16.39 5.82 13.72
CA LEU A 74 17.37 5.64 14.80
C LEU A 74 16.99 4.51 15.76
N LEU A 75 15.71 4.42 16.13
CA LEU A 75 15.19 3.31 16.94
C LEU A 75 15.31 1.96 16.19
N GLY A 76 14.98 1.93 14.91
CA GLY A 76 15.13 0.75 14.08
C GLY A 76 16.59 0.31 13.99
N LEU A 77 17.52 1.23 13.82
CA LEU A 77 18.96 0.96 13.84
C LEU A 77 19.40 0.41 15.20
N TYR A 78 18.95 1.02 16.28
CA TYR A 78 19.21 0.53 17.64
C TYR A 78 18.74 -0.92 17.82
N PHE A 79 17.53 -1.26 17.39
CA PHE A 79 17.00 -2.61 17.47
C PHE A 79 17.76 -3.59 16.57
N ASN A 80 18.18 -3.19 15.37
CA ASN A 80 19.01 -4.03 14.51
C ASN A 80 20.37 -4.34 15.16
N VAL A 81 21.02 -3.34 15.76
CA VAL A 81 22.34 -3.52 16.38
C VAL A 81 22.26 -4.32 17.69
N LYS A 82 21.28 -4.01 18.55
CA LYS A 82 21.18 -4.57 19.92
C LYS A 82 20.39 -5.87 20.00
N LYS A 83 19.34 -5.99 19.21
CA LYS A 83 18.35 -7.09 19.32
C LYS A 83 18.40 -8.07 18.16
N ASN A 84 18.88 -7.66 16.99
CA ASN A 84 18.99 -8.55 15.83
C ASN A 84 20.35 -9.26 15.85
N ARG A 85 20.40 -10.46 16.45
CA ARG A 85 21.65 -11.24 16.56
C ARG A 85 22.03 -11.97 15.28
N GLU A 86 21.09 -12.15 14.37
CA GLU A 86 21.24 -12.92 13.14
C GLU A 86 21.93 -12.10 12.04
N VAL A 87 21.65 -10.80 11.99
CA VAL A 87 22.24 -9.87 11.02
C VAL A 87 23.16 -8.90 11.74
N LYS A 88 24.46 -9.00 11.47
CA LYS A 88 25.46 -8.06 11.99
C LYS A 88 25.76 -7.00 10.94
N LEU A 89 25.39 -5.75 11.22
CA LEU A 89 25.74 -4.62 10.38
C LEU A 89 27.25 -4.32 10.57
N SER A 90 28.05 -4.57 9.55
CA SER A 90 29.48 -4.28 9.55
C SER A 90 29.88 -3.72 8.19
N PHE A 91 30.56 -2.58 8.22
CA PHE A 91 31.16 -1.99 7.02
C PHE A 91 32.63 -2.45 6.79
N LYS A 92 33.22 -3.18 7.77
CA LYS A 92 34.57 -3.70 7.61
C LYS A 92 34.61 -4.78 6.52
N GLY A 93 35.45 -4.55 5.51
CA GLY A 93 35.61 -5.52 4.42
C GLY A 93 34.47 -5.50 3.39
N PHE A 94 33.58 -4.51 3.43
CA PHE A 94 32.52 -4.39 2.45
C PHE A 94 33.10 -4.21 1.03
N LYS A 95 32.82 -5.17 0.17
CA LYS A 95 33.13 -5.10 -1.26
C LYS A 95 31.81 -5.27 -2.04
N PRO A 96 31.41 -4.32 -2.88
CA PRO A 96 30.22 -4.47 -3.68
C PRO A 96 30.37 -5.69 -4.61
N SER A 97 29.42 -6.62 -4.54
CA SER A 97 29.38 -7.80 -5.39
C SER A 97 28.33 -7.60 -6.47
N TRP A 98 28.76 -7.62 -7.74
CA TRP A 98 27.85 -7.48 -8.87
C TRP A 98 26.78 -8.58 -8.89
N LYS A 99 27.10 -9.79 -8.46
CA LYS A 99 26.16 -10.90 -8.33
C LYS A 99 25.04 -10.56 -7.35
N THR A 100 25.38 -10.09 -6.17
CA THR A 100 24.39 -9.70 -5.14
C THR A 100 23.54 -8.51 -5.58
N ILE A 101 24.16 -7.52 -6.23
CA ILE A 101 23.43 -6.38 -6.80
C ILE A 101 22.40 -6.86 -7.83
N LYS A 102 22.80 -7.75 -8.74
CA LYS A 102 21.91 -8.31 -9.76
C LYS A 102 20.74 -9.06 -9.12
N GLU A 103 20.99 -9.92 -8.13
CA GLU A 103 19.93 -10.65 -7.40
C GLU A 103 18.93 -9.71 -6.71
N ILE A 104 19.41 -8.61 -6.12
CA ILE A 104 18.53 -7.58 -5.53
C ILE A 104 17.64 -6.92 -6.59
N TYR A 105 18.21 -6.56 -7.73
CA TYR A 105 17.46 -5.91 -8.81
C TYR A 105 16.51 -6.87 -9.54
N GLU A 106 16.83 -8.14 -9.66
CA GLU A 106 15.93 -9.16 -10.23
C GLU A 106 14.61 -9.28 -9.49
N ILE A 107 14.62 -9.06 -8.17
CA ILE A 107 13.40 -9.04 -7.34
C ILE A 107 12.83 -7.62 -7.23
N GLY A 108 13.69 -6.61 -7.16
CA GLY A 108 13.30 -5.23 -6.93
C GLY A 108 12.62 -4.57 -8.14
N ILE A 109 13.16 -4.77 -9.35
CA ILE A 109 12.61 -4.14 -10.57
C ILE A 109 11.15 -4.56 -10.81
N PRO A 110 10.77 -5.86 -10.78
CA PRO A 110 9.38 -6.25 -10.90
C PRO A 110 8.47 -5.59 -9.85
N SER A 111 8.96 -5.43 -8.63
CA SER A 111 8.20 -4.79 -7.55
C SER A 111 8.02 -3.29 -7.80
N ILE A 112 9.03 -2.59 -8.31
CA ILE A 112 8.96 -1.18 -8.71
C ILE A 112 7.94 -1.00 -9.84
N ILE A 113 8.02 -1.83 -10.88
CA ILE A 113 7.08 -1.79 -12.00
C ILE A 113 5.64 -2.01 -11.50
N MET A 114 5.42 -3.01 -10.66
CA MET A 114 4.11 -3.32 -10.09
C MET A 114 3.52 -2.13 -9.32
N GLN A 115 4.32 -1.39 -8.55
CA GLN A 115 3.90 -0.18 -7.85
C GLN A 115 3.59 0.97 -8.82
N SER A 116 4.44 1.14 -9.84
CA SER A 116 4.27 2.18 -10.86
C SER A 116 3.02 1.97 -11.71
N VAL A 117 2.65 0.72 -12.00
CA VAL A 117 1.43 0.36 -12.74
C VAL A 117 0.18 0.96 -12.08
N GLY A 118 0.11 0.97 -10.73
CA GLY A 118 -0.99 1.59 -10.01
C GLY A 118 -1.10 3.10 -10.28
N SER A 119 0.01 3.81 -10.31
CA SER A 119 0.04 5.25 -10.60
C SER A 119 -0.39 5.55 -12.04
N VAL A 120 0.08 4.74 -13.00
CA VAL A 120 -0.32 4.88 -14.41
C VAL A 120 -1.82 4.62 -14.58
N MET A 121 -2.35 3.61 -13.91
CA MET A 121 -3.79 3.31 -13.91
C MET A 121 -4.62 4.48 -13.38
N VAL A 122 -4.23 5.06 -12.23
CA VAL A 122 -4.92 6.22 -11.65
C VAL A 122 -4.88 7.41 -12.59
N PHE A 123 -3.72 7.69 -13.20
CA PHE A 123 -3.58 8.76 -14.17
C PHE A 123 -4.51 8.53 -15.38
N GLY A 124 -4.48 7.33 -15.95
CA GLY A 124 -5.33 6.96 -17.11
C GLY A 124 -6.82 7.08 -16.82
N LEU A 125 -7.27 6.60 -15.64
CA LEU A 125 -8.67 6.74 -15.21
C LEU A 125 -9.07 8.21 -15.03
N ASN A 126 -8.21 9.02 -14.40
CA ASN A 126 -8.50 10.44 -14.25
C ASN A 126 -8.67 11.16 -15.60
N GLN A 127 -7.89 10.78 -16.64
CA GLN A 127 -8.05 11.31 -18.00
C GLN A 127 -9.38 10.90 -18.64
N ILE A 128 -9.92 9.75 -18.28
CA ILE A 128 -11.25 9.30 -18.73
C ILE A 128 -12.33 10.04 -17.96
N LEU A 129 -12.24 10.12 -16.64
CA LEU A 129 -13.24 10.69 -15.76
C LEU A 129 -13.42 12.20 -15.94
N VAL A 130 -12.33 12.94 -16.19
CA VAL A 130 -12.38 14.40 -16.41
C VAL A 130 -13.23 14.78 -17.62
N LYS A 131 -13.40 13.87 -18.58
CA LYS A 131 -14.27 14.10 -19.76
C LYS A 131 -15.76 14.12 -19.40
N PHE A 132 -16.15 13.52 -18.28
CA PHE A 132 -17.52 13.57 -17.78
C PHE A 132 -17.73 14.78 -16.89
N THR A 133 -16.97 14.86 -15.79
CA THR A 133 -17.05 15.98 -14.83
C THR A 133 -15.82 15.97 -13.91
N THR A 134 -15.41 17.13 -13.44
CA THR A 134 -14.37 17.26 -12.41
C THR A 134 -14.82 16.66 -11.09
N THR A 135 -16.11 16.63 -10.80
CA THR A 135 -16.71 15.98 -9.63
C THR A 135 -16.44 14.47 -9.64
N ALA A 136 -16.40 13.83 -10.81
CA ALA A 136 -16.07 12.40 -10.93
C ALA A 136 -14.63 12.11 -10.52
N VAL A 137 -13.69 12.98 -10.89
CA VAL A 137 -12.29 12.87 -10.46
C VAL A 137 -12.18 13.05 -8.94
N ALA A 138 -12.95 13.99 -8.38
CA ALA A 138 -12.98 14.18 -6.92
C ALA A 138 -13.58 12.97 -6.19
N ALA A 139 -14.65 12.36 -6.72
CA ALA A 139 -15.24 11.13 -6.19
C ALA A 139 -14.25 9.99 -6.19
N PHE A 140 -13.54 9.78 -7.31
CA PHE A 140 -12.47 8.76 -7.40
C PHE A 140 -11.33 9.03 -6.43
N GLY A 141 -10.95 10.27 -6.19
CA GLY A 141 -9.99 10.66 -5.17
C GLY A 141 -10.45 10.31 -3.75
N ALA A 142 -11.73 10.56 -3.43
CA ALA A 142 -12.35 10.19 -2.16
C ALA A 142 -12.40 8.66 -1.99
N TYR A 143 -12.80 7.93 -3.02
CA TYR A 143 -12.76 6.46 -3.05
C TYR A 143 -11.35 5.93 -2.73
N PHE A 144 -10.30 6.45 -3.38
CA PHE A 144 -8.92 6.01 -3.13
C PHE A 144 -8.49 6.19 -1.67
N LYS A 145 -8.88 7.29 -1.06
CA LYS A 145 -8.62 7.55 0.37
C LYS A 145 -9.34 6.53 1.25
N LEU A 146 -10.63 6.31 1.02
CA LEU A 146 -11.44 5.35 1.76
C LEU A 146 -10.95 3.90 1.56
N GLN A 147 -10.66 3.54 0.32
CA GLN A 147 -10.09 2.24 -0.02
C GLN A 147 -8.80 1.98 0.75
N SER A 148 -7.92 2.97 0.88
CA SER A 148 -6.64 2.82 1.58
C SER A 148 -6.82 2.32 3.01
N PHE A 149 -7.86 2.79 3.73
CA PHE A 149 -8.15 2.32 5.09
C PHE A 149 -8.53 0.83 5.13
N ILE A 150 -9.28 0.36 4.14
CA ILE A 150 -9.68 -1.06 4.07
C ILE A 150 -8.51 -1.95 3.63
N PHE A 151 -7.66 -1.46 2.74
CA PHE A 151 -6.55 -2.23 2.19
C PHE A 151 -5.32 -2.27 3.09
N MET A 152 -5.07 -1.24 3.93
CA MET A 152 -3.91 -1.19 4.84
C MET A 152 -3.77 -2.42 5.75
N PRO A 153 -4.83 -2.92 6.45
CA PRO A 153 -4.73 -4.15 7.24
C PRO A 153 -4.31 -5.36 6.41
N VAL A 154 -4.81 -5.47 5.16
CA VAL A 154 -4.49 -6.57 4.25
C VAL A 154 -3.03 -6.50 3.80
N PHE A 155 -2.53 -5.32 3.45
CA PHE A 155 -1.12 -5.12 3.13
C PHE A 155 -0.21 -5.37 4.34
N GLY A 156 -0.63 -4.94 5.54
CA GLY A 156 0.07 -5.23 6.79
C GLY A 156 0.19 -6.73 7.04
N MET A 157 -0.91 -7.46 6.89
CA MET A 157 -0.93 -8.91 7.01
C MET A 157 -0.06 -9.59 5.94
N ASN A 158 -0.12 -9.12 4.69
CA ASN A 158 0.72 -9.64 3.61
C ASN A 158 2.21 -9.48 3.94
N ASN A 159 2.62 -8.32 4.43
CA ASN A 159 3.99 -8.08 4.87
C ASN A 159 4.44 -9.03 6.01
N GLY A 160 3.54 -9.39 6.93
CA GLY A 160 3.82 -10.35 8.01
C GLY A 160 3.93 -11.80 7.53
N ILE A 161 3.17 -12.17 6.50
CA ILE A 161 3.10 -13.54 5.99
C ILE A 161 4.30 -13.89 5.09
N VAL A 162 4.81 -12.93 4.32
CA VAL A 162 5.93 -13.14 3.38
C VAL A 162 7.13 -13.82 4.04
N PRO A 163 7.68 -13.36 5.19
CA PRO A 163 8.80 -14.04 5.84
C PRO A 163 8.44 -15.43 6.37
N ILE A 164 7.19 -15.66 6.83
CA ILE A 164 6.73 -16.97 7.30
C ILE A 164 6.73 -17.98 6.14
N ILE A 165 6.22 -17.56 4.98
CA ILE A 165 6.19 -18.39 3.77
C ILE A 165 7.62 -18.69 3.31
N ALA A 166 8.48 -17.67 3.20
CA ALA A 166 9.86 -17.83 2.78
C ALA A 166 10.66 -18.79 3.69
N TYR A 167 10.50 -18.65 5.01
CA TYR A 167 11.15 -19.53 5.98
C TYR A 167 10.68 -20.98 5.85
N ASN A 168 9.36 -21.23 5.82
CA ASN A 168 8.83 -22.59 5.71
C ASN A 168 9.11 -23.23 4.35
N TYR A 169 9.22 -22.42 3.29
CA TYR A 169 9.66 -22.89 1.98
C TYR A 169 11.13 -23.34 2.01
N GLY A 170 12.02 -22.54 2.59
CA GLY A 170 13.44 -22.90 2.78
C GLY A 170 13.62 -24.13 3.67
N ALA A 171 12.81 -24.27 4.72
CA ALA A 171 12.79 -25.43 5.63
C ALA A 171 12.08 -26.66 5.03
N GLN A 172 11.57 -26.60 3.78
CA GLN A 172 10.83 -27.68 3.11
C GLN A 172 9.58 -28.16 3.88
N ASN A 173 9.04 -27.33 4.76
CA ASN A 173 7.86 -27.65 5.57
C ASN A 173 6.55 -27.35 4.80
N ARG A 174 6.19 -28.25 3.89
CA ARG A 174 5.01 -28.10 3.03
C ARG A 174 3.70 -27.97 3.81
N LYS A 175 3.57 -28.64 4.97
CA LYS A 175 2.34 -28.58 5.77
C LYS A 175 2.11 -27.17 6.30
N ARG A 176 3.11 -26.58 6.96
CA ARG A 176 3.04 -25.21 7.47
C ARG A 176 2.92 -24.18 6.37
N LEU A 177 3.61 -24.37 5.25
CA LEU A 177 3.51 -23.51 4.09
C LEU A 177 2.07 -23.42 3.57
N ASN A 178 1.43 -24.58 3.32
CA ASN A 178 0.05 -24.64 2.82
C ASN A 178 -0.97 -24.08 3.82
N GLU A 179 -0.79 -24.36 5.10
CA GLU A 179 -1.63 -23.83 6.16
C GLU A 179 -1.55 -22.29 6.23
N THR A 180 -0.34 -21.76 6.20
CA THR A 180 -0.11 -20.29 6.18
C THR A 180 -0.77 -19.66 4.96
N MET A 181 -0.59 -20.23 3.76
CA MET A 181 -1.20 -19.69 2.54
C MET A 181 -2.73 -19.73 2.59
N ARG A 182 -3.30 -20.83 3.13
CA ARG A 182 -4.77 -20.98 3.26
C ARG A 182 -5.34 -19.97 4.25
N LEU A 183 -4.75 -19.85 5.44
CA LEU A 183 -5.19 -18.90 6.45
C LEU A 183 -5.06 -17.46 5.96
N ALA A 184 -3.95 -17.14 5.31
CA ALA A 184 -3.75 -15.83 4.70
C ALA A 184 -4.86 -15.47 3.72
N ALA A 185 -5.20 -16.39 2.81
CA ALA A 185 -6.26 -16.17 1.85
C ALA A 185 -7.62 -15.97 2.54
N ILE A 186 -7.95 -16.79 3.54
CA ILE A 186 -9.22 -16.68 4.28
C ILE A 186 -9.30 -15.32 4.98
N TYR A 187 -8.29 -14.96 5.76
CA TYR A 187 -8.29 -13.66 6.47
C TYR A 187 -8.31 -12.47 5.50
N GLY A 188 -7.57 -12.55 4.39
CA GLY A 188 -7.59 -11.52 3.35
C GLY A 188 -9.00 -11.34 2.76
N ILE A 189 -9.68 -12.43 2.43
CA ILE A 189 -11.07 -12.41 1.93
C ILE A 189 -12.01 -11.83 3.01
N VAL A 190 -11.91 -12.29 4.25
CA VAL A 190 -12.80 -11.85 5.34
C VAL A 190 -12.67 -10.33 5.57
N ILE A 191 -11.45 -9.83 5.73
CA ILE A 191 -11.20 -8.39 5.94
C ILE A 191 -11.78 -7.57 4.79
N MET A 192 -11.52 -7.98 3.56
CA MET A 192 -11.99 -7.27 2.38
C MET A 192 -13.51 -7.37 2.21
N THR A 193 -14.12 -8.50 2.58
CA THR A 193 -15.58 -8.65 2.59
C THR A 193 -16.24 -7.73 3.62
N VAL A 194 -15.66 -7.61 4.81
CA VAL A 194 -16.11 -6.63 5.82
C VAL A 194 -15.99 -5.21 5.25
N GLY A 195 -14.89 -4.87 4.59
CA GLY A 195 -14.72 -3.58 3.90
C GLY A 195 -15.78 -3.32 2.82
N MET A 196 -16.13 -4.34 2.03
CA MET A 196 -17.22 -4.27 1.06
C MET A 196 -18.56 -3.93 1.74
N PHE A 197 -18.91 -4.64 2.81
CA PHE A 197 -20.15 -4.39 3.54
C PHE A 197 -20.19 -2.99 4.16
N ILE A 198 -19.06 -2.47 4.67
CA ILE A 198 -18.96 -1.09 5.16
C ILE A 198 -19.28 -0.09 4.05
N PHE A 199 -18.72 -0.27 2.85
CA PHE A 199 -18.97 0.59 1.70
C PHE A 199 -20.43 0.53 1.21
N TRP A 200 -21.11 -0.60 1.43
CA TRP A 200 -22.52 -0.77 1.07
C TRP A 200 -23.47 -0.19 2.11
N ALA A 201 -23.17 -0.38 3.39
CA ALA A 201 -24.06 0.00 4.49
C ALA A 201 -24.06 1.52 4.75
N ILE A 202 -22.89 2.15 4.71
CA ILE A 202 -22.74 3.55 5.15
C ILE A 202 -22.01 4.46 4.14
N PRO A 203 -22.26 4.37 2.81
CA PRO A 203 -21.52 5.15 1.82
C PRO A 203 -21.69 6.67 2.04
N HIS A 204 -22.88 7.11 2.43
CA HIS A 204 -23.17 8.53 2.67
C HIS A 204 -22.35 9.10 3.86
N VAL A 205 -22.17 8.31 4.92
CA VAL A 205 -21.35 8.72 6.07
C VAL A 205 -19.89 8.84 5.65
N LEU A 206 -19.39 7.85 4.91
CA LEU A 206 -18.00 7.83 4.45
C LEU A 206 -17.69 9.01 3.51
N LEU A 207 -18.55 9.29 2.56
CA LEU A 207 -18.41 10.43 1.65
C LEU A 207 -18.62 11.77 2.36
N GLY A 208 -19.44 11.81 3.41
CA GLY A 208 -19.67 13.00 4.24
C GLY A 208 -18.39 13.58 4.83
N PHE A 209 -17.38 12.76 5.15
CA PHE A 209 -16.08 13.24 5.61
C PHE A 209 -15.32 14.10 4.58
N PHE A 210 -15.71 14.04 3.31
CA PHE A 210 -15.10 14.82 2.22
C PHE A 210 -15.90 16.06 1.85
N ALA A 211 -16.83 16.53 2.70
CA ALA A 211 -17.72 17.65 2.42
C ALA A 211 -18.42 17.51 1.04
N ALA A 212 -18.92 16.31 0.75
CA ALA A 212 -19.42 15.92 -0.55
C ALA A 212 -20.62 16.78 -1.00
N SER A 213 -20.51 17.36 -2.20
CA SER A 213 -21.67 17.97 -2.89
C SER A 213 -22.71 16.91 -3.21
N PRO A 214 -23.99 17.29 -3.46
CA PRO A 214 -25.04 16.33 -3.85
C PRO A 214 -24.65 15.46 -5.06
N GLU A 215 -23.95 16.05 -6.03
CA GLU A 215 -23.45 15.34 -7.21
C GLU A 215 -22.34 14.34 -6.85
N LEU A 216 -21.36 14.75 -6.04
CA LEU A 216 -20.30 13.86 -5.56
C LEU A 216 -20.88 12.71 -4.74
N MET A 217 -21.89 12.99 -3.92
CA MET A 217 -22.59 11.97 -3.14
C MET A 217 -23.25 10.92 -4.04
N ARG A 218 -23.93 11.36 -5.10
CA ARG A 218 -24.57 10.46 -6.06
C ARG A 218 -23.54 9.58 -6.78
N ILE A 219 -22.53 10.19 -7.40
CA ILE A 219 -21.49 9.47 -8.16
C ILE A 219 -20.71 8.56 -7.24
N GLY A 220 -20.23 9.06 -6.12
CA GLY A 220 -19.37 8.29 -5.18
C GLY A 220 -20.12 7.14 -4.51
N THR A 221 -21.43 7.24 -4.24
CA THR A 221 -22.21 6.13 -3.70
C THR A 221 -22.29 4.97 -4.68
N VAL A 222 -22.52 5.24 -5.96
CA VAL A 222 -22.53 4.20 -7.00
C VAL A 222 -21.14 3.60 -7.17
N GLU A 223 -20.12 4.44 -7.23
CA GLU A 223 -18.73 4.05 -7.31
C GLU A 223 -18.32 3.10 -6.17
N LEU A 224 -18.55 3.52 -4.92
CA LEU A 224 -18.23 2.71 -3.74
C LEU A 224 -18.89 1.33 -3.78
N ARG A 225 -20.16 1.26 -4.18
CA ARG A 225 -20.92 0.00 -4.27
C ARG A 225 -20.42 -0.90 -5.39
N ILE A 226 -20.17 -0.36 -6.57
CA ILE A 226 -19.73 -1.18 -7.72
C ILE A 226 -18.30 -1.68 -7.51
N ILE A 227 -17.37 -0.78 -7.17
CA ILE A 227 -15.97 -1.18 -7.07
C ILE A 227 -15.73 -2.10 -5.87
N SER A 228 -16.45 -1.93 -4.77
CA SER A 228 -16.27 -2.81 -3.60
C SER A 228 -16.68 -4.27 -3.84
N LEU A 229 -17.47 -4.57 -4.87
CA LEU A 229 -17.80 -5.96 -5.24
C LEU A 229 -16.56 -6.83 -5.49
N VAL A 230 -15.46 -6.21 -5.95
CA VAL A 230 -14.22 -6.93 -6.23
C VAL A 230 -13.33 -7.08 -5.00
N PHE A 231 -13.66 -6.47 -3.87
CA PHE A 231 -12.81 -6.50 -2.67
C PHE A 231 -12.46 -7.91 -2.18
N PRO A 232 -13.41 -8.86 -2.05
CA PRO A 232 -13.09 -10.22 -1.64
C PRO A 232 -12.06 -10.89 -2.55
N PHE A 233 -12.22 -10.72 -3.86
CA PHE A 233 -11.27 -11.24 -4.86
C PHE A 233 -9.92 -10.53 -4.78
N ALA A 234 -9.91 -9.21 -4.56
CA ALA A 234 -8.70 -8.45 -4.35
C ALA A 234 -7.94 -8.93 -3.11
N GLY A 235 -8.63 -9.23 -2.00
CA GLY A 235 -8.04 -9.80 -0.79
C GLY A 235 -7.32 -11.11 -1.05
N TYR A 236 -7.97 -12.05 -1.73
CA TYR A 236 -7.37 -13.30 -2.15
C TYR A 236 -6.11 -13.08 -3.01
N SER A 237 -6.21 -12.22 -4.00
CA SER A 237 -5.15 -12.00 -4.96
C SER A 237 -3.94 -11.27 -4.36
N ILE A 238 -4.14 -10.32 -3.42
CA ILE A 238 -3.05 -9.67 -2.69
C ILE A 238 -2.25 -10.72 -1.91
N MET A 239 -2.95 -11.64 -1.21
CA MET A 239 -2.28 -12.72 -0.47
C MET A 239 -1.50 -13.65 -1.40
N ARG A 240 -2.06 -14.03 -2.54
CA ARG A 240 -1.36 -14.84 -3.55
C ARG A 240 -0.17 -14.11 -4.15
N GLY A 241 -0.28 -12.81 -4.41
CA GLY A 241 0.83 -11.97 -4.86
C GLY A 241 2.00 -11.98 -3.86
N GLY A 242 1.70 -11.91 -2.56
CA GLY A 242 2.69 -12.03 -1.49
C GLY A 242 3.40 -13.39 -1.48
N VAL A 243 2.68 -14.49 -1.78
CA VAL A 243 3.29 -15.82 -1.94
C VAL A 243 4.33 -15.83 -3.06
N PHE A 244 4.01 -15.29 -4.24
CA PHE A 244 4.97 -15.21 -5.34
C PHE A 244 6.20 -14.37 -4.98
N GLN A 245 6.02 -13.27 -4.25
CA GLN A 245 7.13 -12.45 -3.75
C GLN A 245 7.99 -13.23 -2.75
N ALA A 246 7.37 -13.95 -1.80
CA ALA A 246 8.07 -14.77 -0.81
C ALA A 246 8.91 -15.89 -1.43
N LEU A 247 8.47 -16.42 -2.57
CA LEU A 247 9.17 -17.46 -3.33
C LEU A 247 10.22 -16.90 -4.33
N GLY A 248 10.48 -15.60 -4.32
CA GLY A 248 11.40 -14.94 -5.24
C GLY A 248 10.90 -14.83 -6.69
N LYS A 249 9.60 -15.10 -6.92
CA LYS A 249 8.97 -15.10 -8.25
C LYS A 249 8.10 -13.85 -8.47
N SER A 250 8.59 -12.68 -8.06
CA SER A 250 7.87 -11.39 -8.15
C SER A 250 7.44 -11.00 -9.56
N VAL A 251 8.11 -11.54 -10.58
CA VAL A 251 7.79 -11.32 -12.01
C VAL A 251 6.36 -11.75 -12.33
N TYR A 252 5.86 -12.84 -11.76
CA TYR A 252 4.48 -13.28 -11.99
C TYR A 252 3.47 -12.27 -11.43
N SER A 253 3.72 -11.73 -10.22
CA SER A 253 2.87 -10.69 -9.65
C SER A 253 2.87 -9.41 -10.49
N MET A 254 4.02 -9.07 -11.08
CA MET A 254 4.16 -7.95 -12.00
C MET A 254 3.29 -8.14 -13.25
N TYR A 255 3.38 -9.30 -13.90
CA TYR A 255 2.56 -9.59 -15.09
C TYR A 255 1.06 -9.51 -14.80
N VAL A 256 0.62 -10.13 -13.70
CA VAL A 256 -0.78 -10.06 -13.26
C VAL A 256 -1.21 -8.60 -13.06
N SER A 257 -0.38 -7.77 -12.43
CA SER A 257 -0.69 -6.35 -12.21
C SER A 257 -0.77 -5.56 -13.51
N ILE A 258 0.15 -5.77 -14.46
CA ILE A 258 0.16 -5.10 -15.77
C ILE A 258 -1.09 -5.49 -16.56
N VAL A 259 -1.35 -6.79 -16.70
CA VAL A 259 -2.51 -7.28 -17.46
C VAL A 259 -3.79 -6.70 -16.88
N ARG A 260 -4.00 -6.86 -15.58
CA ARG A 260 -5.22 -6.39 -14.91
C ARG A 260 -5.42 -4.88 -15.04
N GLN A 261 -4.41 -4.08 -14.74
CA GLN A 261 -4.58 -2.63 -14.60
C GLN A 261 -4.41 -1.86 -15.90
N LEU A 262 -3.46 -2.26 -16.77
CA LEU A 262 -3.19 -1.52 -18.01
C LEU A 262 -3.86 -2.14 -19.22
N ILE A 263 -3.87 -3.48 -19.34
CA ILE A 263 -4.38 -4.14 -20.54
C ILE A 263 -5.90 -4.37 -20.46
N VAL A 264 -6.45 -4.63 -19.27
CA VAL A 264 -7.88 -4.91 -19.12
C VAL A 264 -8.62 -3.68 -18.59
N LEU A 265 -8.23 -3.14 -17.40
CA LEU A 265 -8.99 -2.09 -16.75
C LEU A 265 -9.06 -0.80 -17.55
N LEU A 266 -7.92 -0.27 -18.02
CA LEU A 266 -7.91 1.00 -18.75
C LEU A 266 -8.65 0.93 -20.09
N PRO A 267 -8.45 -0.08 -20.95
CA PRO A 267 -9.25 -0.21 -22.17
C PRO A 267 -10.73 -0.44 -21.88
N ALA A 268 -11.08 -1.28 -20.89
CA ALA A 268 -12.48 -1.47 -20.51
C ALA A 268 -13.13 -0.15 -20.05
N ALA A 269 -12.44 0.62 -19.19
CA ALA A 269 -12.91 1.93 -18.76
C ALA A 269 -13.09 2.89 -19.94
N TYR A 270 -12.17 2.89 -20.90
CA TYR A 270 -12.27 3.72 -22.10
C TYR A 270 -13.46 3.33 -22.99
N PHE A 271 -13.69 2.03 -23.24
CA PHE A 271 -14.82 1.58 -24.04
C PHE A 271 -16.16 1.84 -23.31
N LEU A 272 -16.23 1.54 -22.03
CA LEU A 272 -17.42 1.80 -21.23
C LEU A 272 -17.74 3.30 -21.10
N SER A 273 -16.74 4.16 -21.11
CA SER A 273 -16.93 5.62 -21.11
C SER A 273 -17.65 6.12 -22.35
N LYS A 274 -17.54 5.44 -23.50
CA LYS A 274 -18.24 5.81 -24.74
C LYS A 274 -19.74 5.55 -24.69
N LEU A 275 -20.23 4.78 -23.72
CA LEU A 275 -21.66 4.56 -23.49
C LEU A 275 -22.37 5.77 -22.87
N GLY A 276 -21.63 6.84 -22.54
CA GLY A 276 -22.20 8.12 -22.08
C GLY A 276 -22.61 8.17 -20.61
N ASN A 277 -22.55 7.06 -19.87
CA ASN A 277 -22.85 7.03 -18.44
C ASN A 277 -21.59 6.68 -17.64
N ILE A 278 -21.26 7.54 -16.66
CA ILE A 278 -20.10 7.38 -15.77
C ILE A 278 -20.19 6.09 -14.93
N ASP A 279 -21.40 5.66 -14.59
CA ASP A 279 -21.62 4.50 -13.73
C ASP A 279 -21.08 3.21 -14.38
N TYR A 280 -21.08 3.16 -15.72
CA TYR A 280 -20.49 2.03 -16.45
C TYR A 280 -18.97 2.00 -16.36
N VAL A 281 -18.30 3.13 -16.20
CA VAL A 281 -16.84 3.19 -16.06
C VAL A 281 -16.38 2.39 -14.83
N TRP A 282 -17.15 2.41 -13.75
CA TRP A 282 -16.83 1.66 -12.53
C TRP A 282 -16.88 0.14 -12.71
N LEU A 283 -17.67 -0.35 -13.67
CA LEU A 283 -17.71 -1.79 -14.01
C LEU A 283 -16.38 -2.29 -14.58
N SER A 284 -15.52 -1.41 -15.10
CA SER A 284 -14.18 -1.80 -15.55
C SER A 284 -13.34 -2.47 -14.48
N PHE A 285 -13.54 -2.12 -13.21
CA PHE A 285 -12.88 -2.77 -12.08
C PHE A 285 -13.36 -4.21 -11.90
N VAL A 286 -14.66 -4.45 -12.09
CA VAL A 286 -15.26 -5.78 -12.03
C VAL A 286 -14.73 -6.65 -13.17
N PHE A 287 -14.74 -6.13 -14.41
CA PHE A 287 -14.18 -6.84 -15.56
C PHE A 287 -12.70 -7.17 -15.37
N ALA A 288 -11.92 -6.21 -14.87
CA ALA A 288 -10.48 -6.43 -14.67
C ALA A 288 -10.17 -7.52 -13.64
N GLU A 289 -11.04 -7.77 -12.68
CA GLU A 289 -10.82 -8.80 -11.66
C GLU A 289 -11.04 -10.22 -12.20
N PHE A 290 -11.84 -10.41 -13.24
CA PHE A 290 -11.99 -11.73 -13.90
C PHE A 290 -10.71 -12.19 -14.61
N PHE A 291 -9.79 -11.27 -14.95
CA PHE A 291 -8.52 -11.56 -15.61
C PHE A 291 -7.33 -11.58 -14.65
N ARG A 292 -7.57 -11.78 -13.39
CA ARG A 292 -6.56 -11.83 -12.32
C ARG A 292 -6.35 -13.26 -11.83
#